data_86e41e77712a1ecc7c9f76ea53da6389
#
_entry.id   86e41e77712a1ecc7c9f76ea53da6389
#
_cell.length_a   1.000
_cell.length_b   1.000
_cell.length_c   1.000
_cell.angle_alpha   90.00
_cell.angle_beta   90.00
_cell.angle_gamma   90.00
#
_symmetry.space_group_name_H-M   'P 1'
#
loop_
_entity.id
_entity.type
_entity.pdbx_description
1 polymer ?
#
loop_
_entity_poly.entity_id
_entity_poly.type
_entity_poly.pdbx_seq_one_letter_code
_entity_poly.pdbx_strand_id
1 'polypeptide(L)'
;IANVSIPAISGDLGVAPNQGTWVITSFGVANAISLPLTGWLTQRFGQVRIFLASVLLFVLASFLCGLAPTLGTLIAFRVLQGFVAGPMIPLSQTLLLSTYPLRQSGTALAFWSMTTLIAPVVGPLAGGWITDNIGWPWIFFINVPVGLIAAFATWTLYRRRETPTR
;
A
#
# COMPACT_ATOMS: atom_id res chain seq x y z
N ILE A 1 -6.13 -4.83 -7.23
CA ILE A 1 -7.54 -4.99 -6.82
C ILE A 1 -8.41 -3.91 -7.44
N ALA A 2 -8.08 -2.62 -7.31
CA ALA A 2 -8.92 -1.51 -7.81
C ALA A 2 -9.20 -1.55 -9.33
N ASN A 3 -8.30 -2.12 -10.14
CA ASN A 3 -8.45 -2.20 -11.60
C ASN A 3 -9.75 -2.89 -12.05
N VAL A 4 -10.13 -3.97 -11.40
CA VAL A 4 -11.33 -4.74 -11.75
C VAL A 4 -12.61 -4.09 -11.24
N SER A 5 -12.49 -3.16 -10.31
CA SER A 5 -13.62 -2.47 -9.68
C SER A 5 -13.97 -1.14 -10.36
N ILE A 6 -13.22 -0.70 -11.38
CA ILE A 6 -13.46 0.58 -12.07
C ILE A 6 -14.90 0.68 -12.61
N PRO A 7 -15.48 -0.32 -13.27
CA PRO A 7 -16.87 -0.21 -13.75
C PRO A 7 -17.86 0.02 -12.61
N ALA A 8 -17.71 -0.68 -11.48
CA ALA A 8 -18.58 -0.53 -10.32
C ALA A 8 -18.38 0.85 -9.65
N ILE A 9 -17.15 1.30 -9.49
CA ILE A 9 -16.82 2.63 -8.95
C ILE A 9 -17.40 3.74 -9.82
N SER A 10 -17.21 3.63 -11.14
CA SER A 10 -17.72 4.62 -12.09
C SER A 10 -19.25 4.67 -12.12
N GLY A 11 -19.90 3.52 -12.05
CA GLY A 11 -21.35 3.41 -11.98
C GLY A 11 -21.92 4.06 -10.72
N ASP A 12 -21.39 3.72 -9.56
CA ASP A 12 -21.84 4.24 -8.25
C ASP A 12 -21.60 5.75 -8.09
N LEU A 13 -20.48 6.23 -8.63
CA LEU A 13 -20.11 7.66 -8.55
C LEU A 13 -20.69 8.49 -9.70
N GLY A 14 -21.39 7.86 -10.65
CA GLY A 14 -22.06 8.55 -11.76
C GLY A 14 -21.09 9.20 -12.74
N VAL A 15 -19.93 8.59 -12.98
CA VAL A 15 -18.89 9.07 -13.90
C VAL A 15 -18.64 8.09 -15.04
N ALA A 16 -18.04 8.58 -16.13
CA ALA A 16 -17.65 7.71 -17.24
C ALA A 16 -16.50 6.78 -16.85
N PRO A 17 -16.38 5.56 -17.44
CA PRO A 17 -15.29 4.63 -17.13
C PRO A 17 -13.88 5.20 -17.33
N ASN A 18 -13.69 6.07 -18.32
CA ASN A 18 -12.43 6.77 -18.56
C ASN A 18 -12.08 7.74 -17.43
N GLN A 19 -13.05 8.33 -16.77
CA GLN A 19 -12.85 9.15 -15.57
C GLN A 19 -12.54 8.27 -14.35
N GLY A 20 -13.15 7.10 -14.24
CA GLY A 20 -12.88 6.12 -13.18
C GLY A 20 -11.45 5.60 -13.19
N THR A 21 -10.77 5.57 -14.33
CA THR A 21 -9.36 5.17 -14.42
C THR A 21 -8.40 6.10 -13.67
N TRP A 22 -8.80 7.32 -13.38
CA TRP A 22 -8.02 8.25 -12.55
C TRP A 22 -7.80 7.74 -11.12
N VAL A 23 -8.65 6.88 -10.63
CA VAL A 23 -8.48 6.21 -9.33
C VAL A 23 -7.16 5.43 -9.27
N ILE A 24 -6.77 4.81 -10.38
CA ILE A 24 -5.53 4.05 -10.49
C ILE A 24 -4.36 4.96 -10.85
N THR A 25 -4.55 5.83 -11.84
CA THR A 25 -3.51 6.74 -12.32
C THR A 25 -3.03 7.67 -11.22
N SER A 26 -3.93 8.24 -10.41
CA SER A 26 -3.59 9.12 -9.30
C SER A 26 -2.71 8.42 -8.25
N PHE A 27 -3.03 7.19 -7.91
CA PHE A 27 -2.22 6.36 -7.03
C PHE A 27 -0.83 6.11 -7.62
N GLY A 28 -0.76 5.68 -8.88
CA GLY A 28 0.50 5.36 -9.55
C GLY A 28 1.44 6.56 -9.67
N VAL A 29 0.91 7.72 -10.03
CA VAL A 29 1.70 8.97 -10.13
C VAL A 29 2.22 9.41 -8.77
N ALA A 30 1.37 9.43 -7.74
CA ALA A 30 1.78 9.79 -6.38
C ALA A 30 2.85 8.82 -5.83
N ASN A 31 2.69 7.53 -6.10
CA ASN A 31 3.66 6.50 -5.74
C ASN A 31 5.02 6.74 -6.42
N ALA A 32 5.02 7.01 -7.71
CA ALA A 32 6.24 7.30 -8.47
C ALA A 32 6.97 8.55 -7.97
N ILE A 33 6.23 9.59 -7.56
CA ILE A 33 6.82 10.81 -7.00
C ILE A 33 7.45 10.55 -5.62
N SER A 34 6.84 9.73 -4.79
CA SER A 34 7.31 9.48 -3.42
C SER A 34 8.48 8.51 -3.33
N LEU A 35 8.66 7.63 -4.32
CA LEU A 35 9.74 6.65 -4.33
C LEU A 35 11.14 7.25 -4.14
N PRO A 36 11.55 8.29 -4.88
CA PRO A 36 12.87 8.91 -4.70
C PRO A 36 13.07 9.56 -3.32
N LEU A 37 11.98 9.98 -2.68
CA LEU A 37 12.03 10.62 -1.36
C LEU A 37 12.33 9.63 -0.23
N THR A 38 12.16 8.33 -0.47
CA THR A 38 12.33 7.27 0.53
C THR A 38 13.73 7.33 1.16
N GLY A 39 14.77 7.49 0.37
CA GLY A 39 16.15 7.56 0.87
C GLY A 39 16.36 8.72 1.85
N TRP A 40 15.91 9.90 1.50
CA TRP A 40 16.01 11.08 2.37
C TRP A 40 15.20 10.94 3.66
N LEU A 41 13.97 10.44 3.55
CA LEU A 41 13.07 10.24 4.69
C LEU A 41 13.67 9.24 5.68
N THR A 42 14.24 8.15 5.19
CA THR A 42 14.82 7.10 6.04
C THR A 42 16.10 7.53 6.73
N GLN A 43 16.92 8.32 6.06
CA GLN A 43 18.11 8.89 6.68
C GLN A 43 17.78 9.87 7.82
N ARG A 44 16.69 10.63 7.66
CA ARG A 44 16.28 11.65 8.64
C ARG A 44 15.49 11.08 9.81
N PHE A 45 14.59 10.14 9.58
CA PHE A 45 13.62 9.67 10.57
C PHE A 45 13.79 8.20 10.97
N GLY A 46 14.64 7.46 10.28
CA GLY A 46 14.84 6.03 10.50
C GLY A 46 13.92 5.14 9.65
N GLN A 47 14.43 3.97 9.30
CA GLN A 47 13.72 3.05 8.38
C GLN A 47 12.44 2.48 8.99
N VAL A 48 12.49 2.03 10.25
CA VAL A 48 11.35 1.42 10.93
C VAL A 48 10.23 2.42 11.15
N ARG A 49 10.57 3.64 11.55
CA ARG A 49 9.57 4.71 11.78
C ARG A 49 8.88 5.11 10.49
N ILE A 50 9.64 5.30 9.41
CA ILE A 50 9.05 5.64 8.10
C ILE A 50 8.18 4.50 7.60
N PHE A 51 8.61 3.25 7.74
CA PHE A 51 7.79 2.11 7.34
C PHE A 51 6.49 2.03 8.13
N LEU A 52 6.54 2.13 9.46
CA LEU A 52 5.35 2.12 10.31
C LEU A 52 4.41 3.30 10.01
N ALA A 53 4.95 4.50 9.88
CA ALA A 53 4.16 5.67 9.52
C ALA A 53 3.49 5.49 8.15
N SER A 54 4.21 4.96 7.16
CA SER A 54 3.67 4.69 5.83
C SER A 54 2.55 3.65 5.88
N VAL A 55 2.71 2.55 6.61
CA VAL A 55 1.67 1.52 6.75
C VAL A 55 0.43 2.08 7.44
N LEU A 56 0.58 2.82 8.53
CA LEU A 56 -0.55 3.39 9.27
C LEU A 56 -1.28 4.46 8.45
N LEU A 57 -0.56 5.34 7.76
CA LEU A 57 -1.16 6.33 6.87
C LEU A 57 -1.81 5.68 5.65
N PHE A 58 -1.24 4.60 5.12
CA PHE A 58 -1.84 3.81 4.06
C PHE A 58 -3.17 3.21 4.50
N VAL A 59 -3.23 2.63 5.69
CA VAL A 59 -4.47 2.09 6.27
C VAL A 59 -5.52 3.19 6.42
N LEU A 60 -5.15 4.35 6.96
CA LEU A 60 -6.05 5.49 7.09
C LEU A 60 -6.56 5.98 5.74
N ALA A 61 -5.66 6.16 4.77
CA ALA A 61 -6.04 6.58 3.42
C ALA A 61 -6.93 5.55 2.72
N SER A 62 -6.66 4.26 2.91
CA SER A 62 -7.49 3.17 2.38
C SER A 62 -8.90 3.19 2.98
N PHE A 63 -9.02 3.38 4.28
CA PHE A 63 -10.32 3.54 4.94
C PHE A 63 -11.09 4.73 4.39
N LEU A 64 -10.44 5.87 4.22
CA LEU A 64 -11.04 7.07 3.64
C LEU A 64 -11.46 6.86 2.17
N CYS A 65 -10.68 6.11 1.38
CA CYS A 65 -11.07 5.73 0.02
C CYS A 65 -12.39 4.95 -0.01
N GLY A 66 -12.58 4.04 0.93
CA GLY A 66 -13.83 3.27 1.05
C GLY A 66 -15.04 4.11 1.43
N LEU A 67 -14.83 5.25 2.07
CA LEU A 67 -15.89 6.19 2.48
C LEU A 67 -16.11 7.34 1.48
N ALA A 68 -15.35 7.41 0.39
CA ALA A 68 -15.39 8.54 -0.55
C ALA A 68 -16.76 8.65 -1.23
N PRO A 69 -17.45 9.81 -1.12
CA PRO A 69 -18.79 9.99 -1.70
C PRO A 69 -18.75 10.43 -3.17
N THR A 70 -17.62 10.94 -3.65
CA THR A 70 -17.43 11.45 -5.02
C THR A 70 -16.12 10.97 -5.62
N LEU A 71 -16.02 11.02 -6.96
CA LEU A 71 -14.78 10.68 -7.66
C LEU A 71 -13.62 11.60 -7.25
N GLY A 72 -13.85 12.90 -7.14
CA GLY A 72 -12.82 13.87 -6.74
C GLY A 72 -12.25 13.58 -5.35
N THR A 73 -13.10 13.25 -4.39
CA THR A 73 -12.71 12.85 -3.03
C THR A 73 -11.92 11.53 -3.06
N LEU A 74 -12.38 10.56 -3.82
CA LEU A 74 -11.70 9.28 -3.97
C LEU A 74 -10.30 9.46 -4.59
N ILE A 75 -10.17 10.29 -5.63
CA ILE A 75 -8.87 10.61 -6.24
C ILE A 75 -7.93 11.27 -5.23
N ALA A 76 -8.40 12.22 -4.44
CA ALA A 76 -7.60 12.88 -3.41
C ALA A 76 -7.04 11.88 -2.38
N PHE A 77 -7.87 10.96 -1.91
CA PHE A 77 -7.44 9.90 -0.99
C PHE A 77 -6.51 8.88 -1.65
N ARG A 78 -6.70 8.61 -2.93
CA ARG A 78 -5.79 7.75 -3.71
C ARG A 78 -4.42 8.40 -3.91
N VAL A 79 -4.35 9.70 -4.11
CA VAL A 79 -3.08 10.45 -4.15
C VAL A 79 -2.34 10.32 -2.81
N LEU A 80 -3.04 10.53 -1.69
CA LEU A 80 -2.46 10.34 -0.36
C LEU A 80 -1.98 8.90 -0.16
N GLN A 81 -2.81 7.92 -0.50
CA GLN A 81 -2.50 6.50 -0.38
C GLN A 81 -1.27 6.11 -1.24
N GLY A 82 -1.20 6.58 -2.47
CA GLY A 82 -0.07 6.34 -3.37
C GLY A 82 1.22 6.96 -2.87
N PHE A 83 1.15 8.18 -2.36
CA PHE A 83 2.31 8.89 -1.83
C PHE A 83 2.92 8.16 -0.62
N VAL A 84 2.10 7.71 0.32
CA VAL A 84 2.61 6.97 1.49
C VAL A 84 3.00 5.52 1.16
N ALA A 85 2.46 4.94 0.09
CA ALA A 85 2.81 3.59 -0.36
C ALA A 85 4.20 3.51 -1.00
N GLY A 86 4.71 4.60 -1.57
CA GLY A 86 6.01 4.62 -2.25
C GLY A 86 7.15 4.05 -1.41
N PRO A 87 7.36 4.49 -0.17
CA PRO A 87 8.38 3.95 0.71
C PRO A 87 8.17 2.50 1.14
N MET A 88 6.95 1.97 1.10
CA MET A 88 6.63 0.67 1.69
C MET A 88 7.37 -0.49 1.02
N ILE A 89 7.44 -0.51 -0.31
CA ILE A 89 8.08 -1.61 -1.06
C ILE A 89 9.58 -1.67 -0.80
N PRO A 90 10.37 -0.61 -1.05
CA PRO A 90 11.80 -0.66 -0.81
C PRO A 90 12.14 -0.85 0.67
N LEU A 91 11.38 -0.27 1.58
CA LEU A 91 11.63 -0.44 3.00
C LEU A 91 11.29 -1.84 3.50
N SER A 92 10.23 -2.48 2.99
CA SER A 92 9.91 -3.87 3.32
C SER A 92 11.07 -4.80 2.95
N GLN A 93 11.66 -4.60 1.79
CA GLN A 93 12.82 -5.36 1.33
C GLN A 93 14.05 -5.10 2.21
N THR A 94 14.34 -3.85 2.51
CA THR A 94 15.50 -3.46 3.34
C THR A 94 15.37 -4.00 4.76
N LEU A 95 14.20 -3.88 5.38
CA LEU A 95 13.93 -4.39 6.71
C LEU A 95 14.01 -5.92 6.76
N LEU A 96 13.49 -6.61 5.74
CA LEU A 96 13.61 -8.04 5.62
C LEU A 96 15.09 -8.47 5.58
N LEU A 97 15.88 -7.85 4.72
CA LEU A 97 17.31 -8.15 4.59
C LEU A 97 18.10 -7.84 5.85
N SER A 98 17.73 -6.84 6.62
CA SER A 98 18.36 -6.52 7.90
C SER A 98 18.12 -7.59 8.99
N THR A 99 17.13 -8.44 8.79
CA THR A 99 16.73 -9.48 9.75
C THR A 99 17.49 -10.78 9.52
N TYR A 100 17.87 -11.06 8.28
CA TYR A 100 18.53 -12.31 7.89
C TYR A 100 20.05 -12.13 7.76
N PRO A 101 20.86 -13.13 8.13
CA PRO A 101 22.29 -13.12 7.86
C PRO A 101 22.54 -13.12 6.34
N LEU A 102 23.65 -12.50 5.93
CA LEU A 102 24.05 -12.38 4.51
C LEU A 102 23.97 -13.70 3.74
N ARG A 103 24.30 -14.82 4.40
CA ARG A 103 24.24 -16.16 3.83
C ARG A 103 22.82 -16.59 3.41
N GLN A 104 21.79 -16.03 4.05
CA GLN A 104 20.38 -16.38 3.80
C GLN A 104 19.62 -15.28 3.07
N SER A 105 20.26 -14.19 2.72
CA SER A 105 19.61 -13.04 2.06
C SER A 105 19.00 -13.39 0.72
N GLY A 106 19.63 -14.30 -0.05
CA GLY A 106 19.07 -14.79 -1.30
C GLY A 106 17.74 -15.53 -1.13
N THR A 107 17.64 -16.38 -0.11
CA THR A 107 16.40 -17.09 0.21
C THR A 107 15.31 -16.13 0.68
N ALA A 108 15.66 -15.15 1.52
CA ALA A 108 14.72 -14.13 1.98
C ALA A 108 14.17 -13.28 0.81
N LEU A 109 15.04 -12.87 -0.12
CA LEU A 109 14.64 -12.15 -1.33
C LEU A 109 13.76 -13.01 -2.26
N ALA A 110 14.04 -14.32 -2.37
CA ALA A 110 13.22 -15.22 -3.16
C ALA A 110 11.78 -15.28 -2.61
N PHE A 111 11.59 -15.42 -1.30
CA PHE A 111 10.26 -15.40 -0.69
C PHE A 111 9.57 -14.05 -0.85
N TRP A 112 10.30 -12.95 -0.68
CA TRP A 112 9.77 -11.61 -0.92
C TRP A 112 9.30 -11.43 -2.37
N SER A 113 10.10 -11.90 -3.34
CA SER A 113 9.75 -11.85 -4.77
C SER A 113 8.53 -12.70 -5.10
N MET A 114 8.40 -13.89 -4.51
CA MET A 114 7.21 -14.74 -4.67
C MET A 114 5.94 -14.01 -4.24
N THR A 115 5.99 -13.33 -3.09
CA THR A 115 4.84 -12.54 -2.60
C THR A 115 4.45 -11.45 -3.60
N THR A 116 5.45 -10.77 -4.17
CA THR A 116 5.25 -9.71 -5.17
C THR A 116 4.65 -10.24 -6.47
N LEU A 117 4.99 -11.49 -6.86
CA LEU A 117 4.44 -12.13 -8.07
C LEU A 117 3.02 -12.67 -7.86
N ILE A 118 2.69 -13.14 -6.66
CA ILE A 118 1.36 -13.68 -6.34
C ILE A 118 0.30 -12.57 -6.27
N ALA A 119 0.67 -11.40 -5.75
CA ALA A 119 -0.26 -10.29 -5.54
C ALA A 119 -1.01 -9.83 -6.81
N PRO A 120 -0.38 -9.68 -7.99
CA PRO A 120 -1.07 -9.33 -9.23
C PRO A 120 -2.06 -10.39 -9.73
N VAL A 121 -1.90 -11.63 -9.32
CA VAL A 121 -2.81 -12.73 -9.70
C VAL A 121 -3.99 -12.80 -8.72
N VAL A 122 -3.71 -12.81 -7.43
CA VAL A 122 -4.73 -12.92 -6.37
C VAL A 122 -5.55 -11.63 -6.26
N GLY A 123 -4.91 -10.48 -6.46
CA GLY A 123 -5.54 -9.17 -6.34
C GLY A 123 -6.81 -9.00 -7.19
N PRO A 124 -6.75 -9.19 -8.51
CA PRO A 124 -7.92 -9.10 -9.39
C PRO A 124 -9.02 -10.11 -9.05
N LEU A 125 -8.65 -11.35 -8.72
CA LEU A 125 -9.61 -12.39 -8.34
C LEU A 125 -10.36 -12.00 -7.06
N ALA A 126 -9.63 -11.63 -6.01
CA ALA A 126 -10.22 -11.20 -4.75
C ALA A 126 -11.01 -9.90 -4.91
N GLY A 127 -10.47 -8.93 -5.66
CA GLY A 127 -11.12 -7.65 -5.90
C GLY A 127 -12.41 -7.77 -6.70
N GLY A 128 -12.44 -8.64 -7.73
CA GLY A 128 -13.64 -8.94 -8.49
C GLY A 128 -14.71 -9.58 -7.60
N TRP A 129 -14.34 -10.62 -6.87
CA TRP A 129 -15.28 -11.30 -5.96
C TRP A 129 -15.85 -10.35 -4.88
N ILE A 130 -15.00 -9.53 -4.27
CA ILE A 130 -15.44 -8.55 -3.26
C ILE A 130 -16.39 -7.53 -3.88
N THR A 131 -16.04 -7.00 -5.05
CA THR A 131 -16.85 -5.98 -5.72
C THR A 131 -18.22 -6.52 -6.09
N ASP A 132 -18.30 -7.76 -6.60
CA ASP A 132 -19.54 -8.37 -7.07
C ASP A 132 -20.45 -8.85 -5.92
N ASN A 133 -19.88 -9.27 -4.80
CA ASN A 133 -20.65 -9.89 -3.71
C ASN A 133 -20.87 -8.97 -2.50
N ILE A 134 -19.96 -8.04 -2.23
CA ILE A 134 -20.01 -7.19 -1.02
C ILE A 134 -20.12 -5.70 -1.42
N GLY A 135 -19.38 -5.29 -2.43
CA GLY A 135 -19.31 -3.90 -2.92
C GLY A 135 -17.88 -3.39 -3.03
N TRP A 136 -17.66 -2.45 -3.95
CA TRP A 136 -16.32 -1.92 -4.23
C TRP A 136 -15.65 -1.20 -3.05
N PRO A 137 -16.33 -0.53 -2.10
CA PRO A 137 -15.65 0.10 -0.96
C PRO A 137 -14.83 -0.89 -0.13
N TRP A 138 -15.24 -2.15 -0.08
CA TRP A 138 -14.57 -3.18 0.69
C TRP A 138 -13.20 -3.58 0.14
N ILE A 139 -12.90 -3.29 -1.12
CA ILE A 139 -11.53 -3.47 -1.65
C ILE A 139 -10.51 -2.57 -0.94
N PHE A 140 -10.98 -1.44 -0.41
CA PHE A 140 -10.19 -0.53 0.41
C PHE A 140 -10.23 -0.90 1.89
N PHE A 141 -11.38 -1.30 2.40
CA PHE A 141 -11.53 -1.67 3.81
C PHE A 141 -10.77 -2.93 4.21
N ILE A 142 -10.56 -3.86 3.28
CA ILE A 142 -9.78 -5.08 3.55
C ILE A 142 -8.31 -4.77 3.90
N ASN A 143 -7.79 -3.64 3.46
CA ASN A 143 -6.44 -3.20 3.80
C ASN A 143 -6.30 -2.77 5.27
N VAL A 144 -7.38 -2.42 5.92
CA VAL A 144 -7.37 -1.94 7.32
C VAL A 144 -6.90 -3.05 8.27
N PRO A 145 -7.54 -4.23 8.37
CA PRO A 145 -7.08 -5.28 9.25
C PRO A 145 -5.69 -5.80 8.86
N VAL A 146 -5.43 -5.99 7.57
CA VAL A 146 -4.13 -6.49 7.07
C VAL A 146 -3.02 -5.50 7.40
N GLY A 147 -3.23 -4.22 7.15
CA GLY A 147 -2.24 -3.17 7.45
C GLY A 147 -1.99 -3.00 8.94
N LEU A 148 -3.02 -3.08 9.78
CA LEU A 148 -2.87 -3.01 11.25
C LEU A 148 -2.07 -4.20 11.78
N ILE A 149 -2.32 -5.40 11.29
CA ILE A 149 -1.55 -6.60 11.65
C ILE A 149 -0.07 -6.43 11.23
N ALA A 150 0.16 -5.97 10.00
CA ALA A 150 1.51 -5.71 9.51
C ALA A 150 2.25 -4.65 10.32
N ALA A 151 1.59 -3.55 10.68
CA ALA A 151 2.16 -2.51 11.52
C ALA A 151 2.50 -3.02 12.92
N PHE A 152 1.60 -3.77 13.54
CA PHE A 152 1.83 -4.36 14.85
C PHE A 152 2.99 -5.36 14.85
N ALA A 153 3.03 -6.25 13.86
CA ALA A 153 4.13 -7.21 13.71
C ALA A 153 5.48 -6.49 13.51
N THR A 154 5.51 -5.49 12.66
CA THR A 154 6.72 -4.69 12.43
C THR A 154 7.16 -3.96 13.70
N TRP A 155 6.23 -3.34 14.40
CA TRP A 155 6.54 -2.63 15.65
C TRP A 155 7.12 -3.58 16.71
N THR A 156 6.53 -4.76 16.90
CA THR A 156 7.01 -5.74 17.88
C THR A 156 8.40 -6.30 17.56
N LEU A 157 8.66 -6.54 16.26
CA LEU A 157 9.91 -7.13 15.80
C LEU A 157 11.07 -6.13 15.80
N TYR A 158 10.81 -4.88 15.44
CA TYR A 158 11.85 -3.89 15.15
C TYR A 158 11.99 -2.78 16.21
N ARG A 159 11.05 -2.64 17.14
CA ARG A 159 11.09 -1.58 18.17
C ARG A 159 12.39 -1.52 18.98
N ARG A 160 13.10 -2.64 19.10
CA ARG A 160 14.37 -2.74 19.84
C ARG A 160 15.60 -2.52 18.96
N ARG A 161 15.43 -2.37 17.66
CA ARG A 161 16.53 -2.27 16.69
C ARG A 161 16.76 -0.87 16.14
N GLU A 162 15.94 0.10 16.53
CA GLU A 162 16.16 1.50 16.13
C GLU A 162 17.35 2.08 16.88
N THR A 163 18.50 2.11 16.22
CA THR A 163 19.56 3.07 16.56
C THR A 163 19.33 4.32 15.72
N PRO A 164 19.18 5.51 16.33
CA PRO A 164 19.12 6.75 15.55
C PRO A 164 20.43 6.88 14.78
N THR A 165 20.35 6.84 13.47
CA THR A 165 21.47 7.27 12.63
C THR A 165 21.61 8.79 12.77
N ARG A 166 22.72 9.21 13.37
CA ARG A 166 23.12 10.63 13.41
C ARG A 166 23.48 11.11 12.01
#